data_597ebbde71216dfc85d51fa52f5c7911
#
_entry.id   597ebbde71216dfc85d51fa52f5c7911
#
_cell.length_a   1.000
_cell.length_b   1.000
_cell.length_c   1.000
_cell.angle_alpha   90.00
_cell.angle_beta   90.00
_cell.angle_gamma   90.00
#
_symmetry.space_group_name_H-M   'P 1'
#
loop_
_entity.id
_entity.type
_entity.pdbx_description
1 polymer ?
#
loop_
_entity_poly.entity_id
_entity_poly.type
_entity_poly.pdbx_seq_one_letter_code
_entity_poly.pdbx_strand_id
1 'polypeptide(L)'
;MVIIVTILAYFCILLVFSRFTSRRATNSTFYRADRRSPWYMVAFGMIGASISGITFVSVPGMAVKTDMTYLQMCFGFIFGYLIVAFVLLPVYYRLNLTTIYTYLQTRLGQRAYKTGSSFFLLSKLIGAAVRFYVVCIILQRFVLDQLGIPFLVTVVFMVGLIWLYTRKGGIKTLVWTDSFQTLCMFLALILIIFHVMTALHLNLNQAVTAIANDSHSRVFIWQDWASKQNFWKMFLSGIFIVIVMTGLDQDMMQKNLTCKSLREAQKDMCSYGLAFVPANLLFLSLGILLMMLSHREGIAIPCATDDLLPMFAATGSLGSLVIVLFTIGIVAASFSSADSAMTALTTTWCVDIMEKKDDERLRKRTHLGFALLFVVFILAFKALNSTSVIDAIYIICSYTYGPLLGLFAFGLFTRWQVKDRCVPYIAIISPVICFAIETITRQTTGYEFGYELLMVNGLLTFVGLYLCRK
;
A
#
# COMPACT_ATOMS: atom_id res chain seq x y z
N MET A 1 18.95 14.64 19.13
CA MET A 1 20.04 14.91 18.13
C MET A 1 20.33 13.71 17.23
N VAL A 2 20.54 12.51 17.77
CA VAL A 2 20.83 11.27 16.97
C VAL A 2 19.75 10.98 15.92
N ILE A 3 18.48 11.08 16.25
CA ILE A 3 17.35 10.81 15.33
C ILE A 3 17.36 11.73 14.11
N ILE A 4 17.58 13.04 14.31
CA ILE A 4 17.64 14.02 13.20
C ILE A 4 18.82 13.71 12.30
N VAL A 5 19.98 13.43 12.86
CA VAL A 5 21.19 13.05 12.10
C VAL A 5 20.91 11.79 11.29
N THR A 6 20.25 10.80 11.87
CA THR A 6 19.87 9.56 11.20
C THR A 6 18.91 9.81 10.02
N ILE A 7 17.87 10.61 10.24
CA ILE A 7 16.92 11.00 9.18
C ILE A 7 17.64 11.74 8.05
N LEU A 8 18.47 12.71 8.39
CA LEU A 8 19.24 13.47 7.39
C LEU A 8 20.22 12.58 6.61
N ALA A 9 20.96 11.69 7.29
CA ALA A 9 21.86 10.74 6.66
C ALA A 9 21.11 9.81 5.69
N TYR A 10 19.96 9.27 6.13
CA TYR A 10 19.09 8.45 5.30
C TYR A 10 18.65 9.19 4.02
N PHE A 11 18.20 10.44 4.14
CA PHE A 11 17.82 11.24 2.98
C PHE A 11 18.99 11.62 2.08
N CYS A 12 20.15 11.89 2.63
CA CYS A 12 21.36 12.10 1.84
C CYS A 12 21.65 10.89 0.94
N ILE A 13 21.49 9.68 1.46
CA ILE A 13 21.67 8.45 0.67
C ILE A 13 20.64 8.38 -0.46
N LEU A 14 19.35 8.65 -0.19
CA LEU A 14 18.31 8.67 -1.23
C LEU A 14 18.59 9.71 -2.32
N LEU A 15 19.04 10.91 -1.95
CA LEU A 15 19.41 11.96 -2.90
C LEU A 15 20.61 11.54 -3.75
N VAL A 16 21.59 10.86 -3.18
CA VAL A 16 22.72 10.29 -3.91
C VAL A 16 22.24 9.26 -4.94
N PHE A 17 21.39 8.30 -4.54
CA PHE A 17 20.76 7.36 -5.48
C PHE A 17 20.01 8.08 -6.59
N SER A 18 19.19 9.07 -6.23
CA SER A 18 18.45 9.87 -7.22
C SER A 18 19.39 10.56 -8.23
N ARG A 19 20.51 11.13 -7.77
CA ARG A 19 21.47 11.80 -8.65
C ARG A 19 22.13 10.83 -9.65
N PHE A 20 22.44 9.60 -9.21
CA PHE A 20 23.02 8.58 -10.10
C PHE A 20 22.00 8.04 -11.10
N THR A 21 20.80 7.70 -10.66
CA THR A 21 19.76 7.10 -11.50
C THR A 21 19.14 8.12 -12.47
N SER A 22 19.11 9.40 -12.13
CA SER A 22 18.50 10.47 -12.94
C SER A 22 19.43 11.13 -13.95
N ARG A 23 20.69 10.68 -14.06
CA ARG A 23 21.59 11.14 -15.12
C ARG A 23 20.99 10.78 -16.48
N ARG A 24 20.72 11.77 -17.34
CA ARG A 24 20.09 11.61 -18.67
C ARG A 24 18.64 11.05 -18.60
N ALA A 25 17.91 11.39 -17.55
CA ALA A 25 16.51 10.97 -17.43
C ALA A 25 15.62 11.68 -18.47
N THR A 26 14.83 10.89 -19.20
CA THR A 26 13.79 11.33 -20.14
C THR A 26 12.40 11.05 -19.60
N ASN A 27 11.34 11.38 -20.33
CA ASN A 27 9.99 10.98 -19.97
C ASN A 27 9.82 9.43 -20.00
N SER A 28 10.47 8.73 -20.93
CA SER A 28 10.51 7.26 -20.93
C SER A 28 11.16 6.69 -19.66
N THR A 29 12.25 7.30 -19.22
CA THR A 29 12.92 6.94 -17.96
C THR A 29 11.99 7.15 -16.76
N PHE A 30 11.26 8.28 -16.74
CA PHE A 30 10.34 8.60 -15.66
C PHE A 30 9.15 7.64 -15.58
N TYR A 31 8.54 7.29 -16.72
CA TYR A 31 7.32 6.48 -16.77
C TYR A 31 7.57 4.97 -16.78
N ARG A 32 8.70 4.50 -17.36
CA ARG A 32 8.94 3.07 -17.65
C ARG A 32 10.32 2.56 -17.25
N ALA A 33 11.21 3.40 -16.69
CA ALA A 33 12.62 3.07 -16.44
C ALA A 33 13.32 2.46 -17.67
N ASP A 34 12.95 2.90 -18.88
CA ASP A 34 13.44 2.40 -20.16
C ASP A 34 13.25 0.86 -20.35
N ARG A 35 12.42 0.20 -19.54
CA ARG A 35 12.20 -1.26 -19.47
C ARG A 35 13.51 -2.04 -19.29
N ARG A 36 14.35 -1.63 -18.36
CA ARG A 36 15.66 -2.24 -18.10
C ARG A 36 15.90 -2.58 -16.64
N SER A 37 14.87 -2.55 -15.81
CA SER A 37 14.99 -2.87 -14.39
C SER A 37 15.21 -4.37 -14.19
N PRO A 38 16.15 -4.77 -13.30
CA PRO A 38 16.31 -6.16 -12.92
C PRO A 38 15.10 -6.63 -12.10
N TRP A 39 14.50 -7.76 -12.47
CA TRP A 39 13.27 -8.27 -11.84
C TRP A 39 13.40 -8.46 -10.33
N TYR A 40 14.54 -8.92 -9.83
CA TYR A 40 14.76 -9.13 -8.39
C TYR A 40 14.82 -7.83 -7.58
N MET A 41 15.31 -6.73 -8.18
CA MET A 41 15.26 -5.41 -7.55
C MET A 41 13.84 -4.88 -7.51
N VAL A 42 13.07 -5.11 -8.59
CA VAL A 42 11.65 -4.72 -8.63
C VAL A 42 10.87 -5.50 -7.58
N ALA A 43 11.02 -6.84 -7.52
CA ALA A 43 10.35 -7.70 -6.55
C ALA A 43 10.64 -7.26 -5.10
N PHE A 44 11.90 -7.06 -4.78
CA PHE A 44 12.32 -6.66 -3.44
C PHE A 44 11.78 -5.26 -3.09
N GLY A 45 11.87 -4.30 -4.01
CA GLY A 45 11.31 -2.96 -3.81
C GLY A 45 9.77 -2.95 -3.70
N MET A 46 9.08 -3.83 -4.45
CA MET A 46 7.62 -3.96 -4.37
C MET A 46 7.15 -4.50 -3.01
N ILE A 47 7.92 -5.38 -2.35
CA ILE A 47 7.61 -5.83 -0.98
C ILE A 47 7.56 -4.62 -0.05
N GLY A 48 8.60 -3.77 -0.04
CA GLY A 48 8.66 -2.59 0.81
C GLY A 48 7.60 -1.54 0.48
N ALA A 49 7.29 -1.35 -0.81
CA ALA A 49 6.24 -0.42 -1.21
C ALA A 49 4.83 -0.86 -0.76
N SER A 50 4.61 -2.17 -0.64
CA SER A 50 3.35 -2.73 -0.14
C SER A 50 3.28 -2.76 1.37
N ILE A 51 4.40 -3.02 2.04
CA ILE A 51 4.55 -2.90 3.48
C ILE A 51 4.73 -1.42 3.79
N SER A 52 3.62 -0.68 3.87
CA SER A 52 3.63 0.74 4.19
C SER A 52 4.02 0.99 5.65
N GLY A 53 4.30 2.24 6.02
CA GLY A 53 4.55 2.62 7.41
C GLY A 53 3.38 2.28 8.35
N ILE A 54 2.14 2.26 7.84
CA ILE A 54 0.99 1.75 8.60
C ILE A 54 1.17 0.26 8.89
N THR A 55 1.53 -0.57 7.92
CA THR A 55 1.78 -1.99 8.13
C THR A 55 2.84 -2.19 9.22
N PHE A 56 3.89 -1.35 9.22
CA PHE A 56 4.97 -1.40 10.21
C PHE A 56 4.50 -1.25 11.65
N VAL A 57 3.47 -0.45 11.89
CA VAL A 57 2.93 -0.21 13.24
C VAL A 57 1.65 -0.99 13.53
N SER A 58 0.77 -1.15 12.55
CA SER A 58 -0.55 -1.73 12.77
C SER A 58 -0.56 -3.25 12.72
N VAL A 59 0.27 -3.90 11.90
CA VAL A 59 0.27 -5.38 11.86
C VAL A 59 0.73 -5.99 13.18
N PRO A 60 1.76 -5.49 13.88
CA PRO A 60 2.03 -5.92 15.25
C PRO A 60 0.83 -5.73 16.19
N GLY A 61 0.14 -4.59 16.07
CA GLY A 61 -1.06 -4.30 16.86
C GLY A 61 -2.27 -5.18 16.54
N MET A 62 -2.37 -5.71 15.31
CA MET A 62 -3.43 -6.65 14.93
C MET A 62 -3.39 -7.94 15.73
N ALA A 63 -2.19 -8.43 16.09
CA ALA A 63 -2.06 -9.63 16.92
C ALA A 63 -2.81 -9.51 18.26
N VAL A 64 -2.94 -8.30 18.81
CA VAL A 64 -3.69 -8.03 20.05
C VAL A 64 -5.20 -8.21 19.87
N LYS A 65 -5.75 -7.74 18.74
CA LYS A 65 -7.22 -7.68 18.53
C LYS A 65 -7.78 -8.90 17.81
N THR A 66 -7.01 -9.45 16.89
CA THR A 66 -7.49 -10.44 15.93
C THR A 66 -6.58 -11.64 15.81
N ASP A 67 -5.69 -11.82 16.77
CA ASP A 67 -4.70 -12.90 16.78
C ASP A 67 -3.85 -12.85 15.50
N MET A 68 -3.28 -13.98 15.05
CA MET A 68 -2.57 -14.07 13.77
C MET A 68 -3.50 -14.29 12.55
N THR A 69 -4.80 -14.01 12.67
CA THR A 69 -5.78 -14.30 11.62
C THR A 69 -5.55 -13.54 10.32
N TYR A 70 -4.81 -12.42 10.36
CA TYR A 70 -4.40 -11.69 9.15
C TYR A 70 -3.62 -12.56 8.15
N LEU A 71 -2.92 -13.60 8.62
CA LEU A 71 -2.25 -14.56 7.74
C LEU A 71 -3.20 -15.29 6.79
N GLN A 72 -4.47 -15.50 7.18
CA GLN A 72 -5.48 -16.10 6.29
C GLN A 72 -5.65 -15.26 5.02
N MET A 73 -5.66 -13.93 5.16
CA MET A 73 -5.72 -13.02 4.02
C MET A 73 -4.42 -13.04 3.22
N CYS A 74 -3.27 -13.12 3.89
CA CYS A 74 -1.96 -13.24 3.23
C CYS A 74 -1.84 -14.52 2.39
N PHE A 75 -2.44 -15.62 2.79
CA PHE A 75 -2.53 -16.82 1.94
C PHE A 75 -3.37 -16.55 0.68
N GLY A 76 -4.46 -15.81 0.80
CA GLY A 76 -5.24 -15.35 -0.35
C GLY A 76 -4.42 -14.48 -1.30
N PHE A 77 -3.54 -13.64 -0.78
CA PHE A 77 -2.67 -12.80 -1.58
C PHE A 77 -1.82 -13.60 -2.57
N ILE A 78 -1.29 -14.77 -2.19
CA ILE A 78 -0.50 -15.62 -3.09
C ILE A 78 -1.29 -15.93 -4.36
N PHE A 79 -2.55 -16.36 -4.22
CA PHE A 79 -3.40 -16.67 -5.35
C PHE A 79 -3.75 -15.42 -6.17
N GLY A 80 -3.97 -14.29 -5.51
CA GLY A 80 -4.15 -13.00 -6.17
C GLY A 80 -2.95 -12.63 -7.04
N TYR A 81 -1.74 -12.76 -6.52
CA TYR A 81 -0.49 -12.49 -7.27
C TYR A 81 -0.29 -13.45 -8.44
N LEU A 82 -0.66 -14.73 -8.30
CA LEU A 82 -0.65 -15.67 -9.41
C LEU A 82 -1.64 -15.27 -10.52
N ILE A 83 -2.84 -14.82 -10.16
CA ILE A 83 -3.81 -14.30 -11.13
C ILE A 83 -3.25 -13.06 -11.83
N VAL A 84 -2.66 -12.12 -11.11
CA VAL A 84 -2.01 -10.95 -11.71
C VAL A 84 -0.88 -11.38 -12.66
N ALA A 85 -0.02 -12.30 -12.23
CA ALA A 85 1.14 -12.77 -13.01
C ALA A 85 0.74 -13.47 -14.31
N PHE A 86 -0.30 -14.31 -14.28
CA PHE A 86 -0.62 -15.19 -15.42
C PHE A 86 -1.85 -14.74 -16.22
N VAL A 87 -2.67 -13.83 -15.71
CA VAL A 87 -3.83 -13.28 -16.41
C VAL A 87 -3.61 -11.83 -16.84
N LEU A 88 -3.24 -10.94 -15.93
CA LEU A 88 -3.16 -9.50 -16.20
C LEU A 88 -1.86 -9.11 -16.92
N LEU A 89 -0.70 -9.56 -16.43
CA LEU A 89 0.58 -9.22 -17.03
C LEU A 89 0.72 -9.62 -18.50
N PRO A 90 0.27 -10.81 -18.94
CA PRO A 90 0.26 -11.16 -20.38
C PRO A 90 -0.48 -10.14 -21.23
N VAL A 91 -1.63 -9.64 -20.76
CA VAL A 91 -2.40 -8.62 -21.46
C VAL A 91 -1.62 -7.30 -21.55
N TYR A 92 -1.05 -6.86 -20.45
CA TYR A 92 -0.32 -5.58 -20.38
C TYR A 92 0.96 -5.58 -21.21
N TYR A 93 1.70 -6.68 -21.18
CA TYR A 93 2.92 -6.83 -22.01
C TYR A 93 2.63 -6.99 -23.50
N ARG A 94 1.59 -7.76 -23.85
CA ARG A 94 1.17 -7.93 -25.25
C ARG A 94 0.73 -6.61 -25.90
N LEU A 95 0.02 -5.77 -25.15
CA LEU A 95 -0.44 -4.46 -25.61
C LEU A 95 0.62 -3.36 -25.46
N ASN A 96 1.80 -3.69 -24.93
CA ASN A 96 2.92 -2.76 -24.72
C ASN A 96 2.52 -1.49 -23.95
N LEU A 97 1.69 -1.62 -22.91
CA LEU A 97 1.08 -0.50 -22.21
C LEU A 97 2.12 0.37 -21.46
N THR A 98 1.87 1.67 -21.40
CA THR A 98 2.56 2.61 -20.48
C THR A 98 1.79 2.71 -19.19
N THR A 99 0.47 2.78 -19.27
CA THR A 99 -0.47 2.74 -18.17
C THR A 99 -1.47 1.62 -18.42
N ILE A 100 -1.89 0.96 -17.34
CA ILE A 100 -2.81 -0.18 -17.44
C ILE A 100 -4.19 0.23 -17.94
N TYR A 101 -4.58 1.50 -17.72
CA TYR A 101 -5.90 2.00 -18.10
C TYR A 101 -6.09 2.16 -19.61
N THR A 102 -5.00 2.26 -20.39
CA THR A 102 -5.05 2.20 -21.86
C THR A 102 -5.71 0.91 -22.38
N TYR A 103 -5.69 -0.18 -21.59
CA TYR A 103 -6.46 -1.38 -21.86
C TYR A 103 -7.97 -1.10 -21.96
N LEU A 104 -8.51 -0.30 -21.06
CA LEU A 104 -9.94 0.07 -21.07
C LEU A 104 -10.30 0.86 -22.34
N GLN A 105 -9.39 1.70 -22.84
CA GLN A 105 -9.57 2.44 -24.09
C GLN A 105 -9.75 1.50 -25.28
N THR A 106 -8.87 0.53 -25.41
CA THR A 106 -8.88 -0.41 -26.52
C THR A 106 -10.07 -1.39 -26.47
N ARG A 107 -10.57 -1.69 -25.25
CA ARG A 107 -11.58 -2.73 -25.03
C ARG A 107 -13.00 -2.19 -24.88
N LEU A 108 -13.18 -1.08 -24.17
CA LEU A 108 -14.50 -0.54 -23.81
C LEU A 108 -14.78 0.83 -24.42
N GLY A 109 -13.77 1.68 -24.57
CA GLY A 109 -13.88 3.00 -25.18
C GLY A 109 -13.20 4.13 -24.40
N GLN A 110 -13.24 5.33 -24.97
CA GLN A 110 -12.53 6.50 -24.43
C GLN A 110 -13.08 6.96 -23.08
N ARG A 111 -14.40 6.88 -22.86
CA ARG A 111 -15.01 7.27 -21.58
C ARG A 111 -14.68 6.26 -20.48
N ALA A 112 -14.68 4.97 -20.77
CA ALA A 112 -14.26 3.92 -19.86
C ALA A 112 -12.79 4.13 -19.41
N TYR A 113 -11.92 4.48 -20.36
CA TYR A 113 -10.52 4.81 -20.09
C TYR A 113 -10.37 5.99 -19.11
N LYS A 114 -11.01 7.12 -19.44
CA LYS A 114 -10.97 8.30 -18.56
C LYS A 114 -11.60 8.03 -17.19
N THR A 115 -12.69 7.26 -17.15
CA THR A 115 -13.34 6.89 -15.89
C THR A 115 -12.40 6.05 -15.02
N GLY A 116 -11.81 4.98 -15.57
CA GLY A 116 -10.88 4.14 -14.82
C GLY A 116 -9.68 4.92 -14.29
N SER A 117 -9.07 5.74 -15.15
CA SER A 117 -7.94 6.60 -14.76
C SER A 117 -8.32 7.60 -13.65
N SER A 118 -9.53 8.19 -13.72
CA SER A 118 -10.00 9.16 -12.71
C SER A 118 -10.29 8.49 -11.37
N PHE A 119 -10.90 7.30 -11.37
CA PHE A 119 -11.12 6.51 -10.15
C PHE A 119 -9.79 6.12 -9.50
N PHE A 120 -8.80 5.73 -10.28
CA PHE A 120 -7.46 5.48 -9.75
C PHE A 120 -6.83 6.74 -9.14
N LEU A 121 -6.86 7.87 -9.84
CA LEU A 121 -6.29 9.12 -9.33
C LEU A 121 -6.90 9.50 -7.99
N LEU A 122 -8.23 9.44 -7.88
CA LEU A 122 -8.96 9.74 -6.64
C LEU A 122 -8.59 8.77 -5.53
N SER A 123 -8.68 7.48 -5.80
CA SER A 123 -8.39 6.41 -4.85
C SER A 123 -6.96 6.47 -4.34
N LYS A 124 -6.01 6.62 -5.27
CA LYS A 124 -4.58 6.62 -4.94
C LYS A 124 -4.17 7.87 -4.17
N LEU A 125 -4.68 9.04 -4.58
CA LEU A 125 -4.38 10.30 -3.89
C LEU A 125 -4.86 10.25 -2.44
N ILE A 126 -6.12 9.89 -2.22
CA ILE A 126 -6.70 9.82 -0.88
C ILE A 126 -6.01 8.71 -0.06
N GLY A 127 -5.95 7.49 -0.60
CA GLY A 127 -5.37 6.35 0.12
C GLY A 127 -3.90 6.52 0.49
N ALA A 128 -3.10 7.12 -0.39
CA ALA A 128 -1.69 7.38 -0.11
C ALA A 128 -1.51 8.55 0.88
N ALA A 129 -2.31 9.61 0.76
CA ALA A 129 -2.27 10.74 1.70
C ALA A 129 -2.66 10.31 3.12
N VAL A 130 -3.69 9.46 3.28
CA VAL A 130 -4.08 8.90 4.58
C VAL A 130 -2.96 8.05 5.18
N ARG A 131 -2.36 7.17 4.39
CA ARG A 131 -1.24 6.34 4.85
C ARG A 131 -0.06 7.19 5.31
N PHE A 132 0.26 8.21 4.56
CA PHE A 132 1.38 9.10 4.89
C PHE A 132 1.07 10.00 6.09
N TYR A 133 -0.20 10.42 6.26
CA TYR A 133 -0.66 11.14 7.44
C TYR A 133 -0.38 10.37 8.73
N VAL A 134 -0.72 9.07 8.78
CA VAL A 134 -0.47 8.24 9.98
C VAL A 134 0.99 8.24 10.38
N VAL A 135 1.85 8.11 9.40
CA VAL A 135 3.29 8.11 9.65
C VAL A 135 3.77 9.48 10.12
N CYS A 136 3.30 10.55 9.48
CA CYS A 136 3.63 11.91 9.92
C CYS A 136 3.17 12.15 11.37
N ILE A 137 1.98 11.67 11.77
CA ILE A 137 1.48 11.87 13.14
C ILE A 137 2.25 11.02 14.17
N ILE A 138 2.62 9.78 13.79
CA ILE A 138 3.45 8.94 14.67
C ILE A 138 4.83 9.55 14.86
N LEU A 139 5.50 9.95 13.78
CA LEU A 139 6.79 10.64 13.87
C LEU A 139 6.69 11.95 14.66
N GLN A 140 5.61 12.71 14.43
CA GLN A 140 5.36 13.93 15.17
C GLN A 140 5.26 13.63 16.67
N ARG A 141 4.31 12.77 17.06
CA ARG A 141 4.00 12.48 18.48
C ARG A 141 5.17 11.87 19.24
N PHE A 142 5.86 10.91 18.63
CA PHE A 142 6.88 10.14 19.34
C PHE A 142 8.31 10.67 19.16
N VAL A 143 8.55 11.51 18.15
CA VAL A 143 9.90 11.97 17.81
C VAL A 143 10.02 13.49 17.75
N LEU A 144 9.15 14.19 17.01
CA LEU A 144 9.36 15.58 16.64
C LEU A 144 8.72 16.58 17.61
N ASP A 145 7.67 16.20 18.34
CA ASP A 145 7.03 17.06 19.36
C ASP A 145 8.02 17.41 20.46
N GLN A 146 8.91 16.49 20.82
CA GLN A 146 9.98 16.74 21.81
C GLN A 146 10.96 17.82 21.35
N LEU A 147 11.00 18.11 20.06
CA LEU A 147 11.87 19.12 19.43
C LEU A 147 11.12 20.43 19.14
N GLY A 148 9.85 20.53 19.49
CA GLY A 148 9.02 21.71 19.26
C GLY A 148 8.73 22.00 17.78
N ILE A 149 8.86 21.00 16.87
CA ILE A 149 8.65 21.18 15.44
C ILE A 149 7.15 21.12 15.13
N PRO A 150 6.55 22.17 14.51
CA PRO A 150 5.14 22.17 14.14
C PRO A 150 4.84 21.09 13.08
N PHE A 151 3.69 20.42 13.18
CA PHE A 151 3.25 19.36 12.25
C PHE A 151 3.27 19.80 10.77
N LEU A 152 2.88 21.03 10.47
CA LEU A 152 2.93 21.57 9.11
C LEU A 152 4.35 21.51 8.54
N VAL A 153 5.35 21.88 9.35
CA VAL A 153 6.76 21.85 8.92
C VAL A 153 7.20 20.42 8.65
N THR A 154 6.81 19.48 9.51
CA THR A 154 7.06 18.05 9.31
C THR A 154 6.51 17.57 7.95
N VAL A 155 5.23 17.82 7.68
CA VAL A 155 4.56 17.36 6.44
C VAL A 155 5.21 17.99 5.21
N VAL A 156 5.41 19.32 5.21
CA VAL A 156 6.02 20.03 4.08
C VAL A 156 7.44 19.55 3.82
N PHE A 157 8.22 19.35 4.87
CA PHE A 157 9.60 18.86 4.77
C PHE A 157 9.63 17.44 4.19
N MET A 158 8.83 16.53 4.73
CA MET A 158 8.78 15.14 4.31
C MET A 158 8.32 14.99 2.84
N VAL A 159 7.20 15.64 2.47
CA VAL A 159 6.70 15.62 1.08
C VAL A 159 7.65 16.33 0.12
N GLY A 160 8.27 17.43 0.57
CA GLY A 160 9.28 18.17 -0.20
C GLY A 160 10.50 17.31 -0.53
N LEU A 161 10.96 16.50 0.42
CA LEU A 161 12.06 15.55 0.19
C LEU A 161 11.66 14.48 -0.83
N ILE A 162 10.46 13.89 -0.72
CA ILE A 162 9.96 12.93 -1.72
C ILE A 162 9.97 13.57 -3.11
N TRP A 163 9.38 14.74 -3.26
CA TRP A 163 9.37 15.46 -4.52
C TRP A 163 10.79 15.71 -5.06
N LEU A 164 11.72 16.07 -4.18
CA LEU A 164 13.08 16.43 -4.59
C LEU A 164 13.82 15.27 -5.25
N TYR A 165 13.75 14.05 -4.67
CA TYR A 165 14.50 12.92 -5.24
C TYR A 165 13.75 12.20 -6.37
N THR A 166 12.41 12.30 -6.45
CA THR A 166 11.63 11.64 -7.49
C THR A 166 11.45 12.46 -8.77
N ARG A 167 11.52 13.79 -8.70
CA ARG A 167 11.15 14.73 -9.79
C ARG A 167 11.84 14.50 -11.13
N LYS A 168 13.02 13.92 -11.15
CA LYS A 168 13.80 13.69 -12.39
C LYS A 168 13.71 12.27 -12.90
N GLY A 169 14.04 11.30 -12.07
CA GLY A 169 14.18 9.90 -12.46
C GLY A 169 12.88 9.09 -12.39
N GLY A 170 11.88 9.55 -11.64
CA GLY A 170 10.60 8.84 -11.49
C GLY A 170 10.79 7.37 -11.14
N ILE A 171 10.10 6.48 -11.86
CA ILE A 171 10.10 5.06 -11.59
C ILE A 171 11.49 4.40 -11.62
N LYS A 172 12.43 4.91 -12.44
CA LYS A 172 13.80 4.38 -12.47
C LYS A 172 14.53 4.61 -11.15
N THR A 173 14.33 5.78 -10.55
CA THR A 173 14.88 6.06 -9.22
C THR A 173 14.22 5.18 -8.17
N LEU A 174 12.89 5.04 -8.24
CA LEU A 174 12.11 4.28 -7.27
C LEU A 174 12.52 2.80 -7.18
N VAL A 175 12.80 2.13 -8.29
CA VAL A 175 13.27 0.73 -8.26
C VAL A 175 14.51 0.56 -7.35
N TRP A 176 15.41 1.53 -7.35
CA TRP A 176 16.63 1.47 -6.53
C TRP A 176 16.38 1.98 -5.10
N THR A 177 15.68 3.11 -4.96
CA THR A 177 15.38 3.65 -3.62
C THR A 177 14.47 2.73 -2.83
N ASP A 178 13.45 2.14 -3.47
CA ASP A 178 12.54 1.19 -2.81
C ASP A 178 13.27 -0.05 -2.33
N SER A 179 14.20 -0.59 -3.13
CA SER A 179 15.01 -1.73 -2.69
C SER A 179 15.88 -1.39 -1.48
N PHE A 180 16.48 -0.21 -1.45
CA PHE A 180 17.23 0.26 -0.30
C PHE A 180 16.34 0.49 0.92
N GLN A 181 15.18 1.10 0.72
CA GLN A 181 14.18 1.34 1.76
C GLN A 181 13.66 0.03 2.35
N THR A 182 13.36 -0.95 1.50
CA THR A 182 12.95 -2.30 1.92
C THR A 182 14.02 -2.97 2.77
N LEU A 183 15.29 -2.87 2.37
CA LEU A 183 16.40 -3.38 3.15
C LEU A 183 16.47 -2.72 4.54
N CYS A 184 16.41 -1.39 4.61
CA CYS A 184 16.42 -0.66 5.87
C CYS A 184 15.25 -1.05 6.77
N MET A 185 14.04 -1.19 6.19
CA MET A 185 12.83 -1.59 6.91
C MET A 185 12.97 -3.00 7.53
N PHE A 186 13.42 -4.00 6.75
CA PHE A 186 13.59 -5.35 7.27
C PHE A 186 14.73 -5.46 8.28
N LEU A 187 15.83 -4.75 8.07
CA LEU A 187 16.91 -4.69 9.06
C LEU A 187 16.41 -4.10 10.37
N ALA A 188 15.65 -3.00 10.30
CA ALA A 188 15.05 -2.40 11.49
C ALA A 188 14.12 -3.39 12.20
N LEU A 189 13.21 -4.05 11.46
CA LEU A 189 12.28 -5.04 12.01
C LEU A 189 13.00 -6.18 12.73
N ILE A 190 13.99 -6.80 12.05
CA ILE A 190 14.74 -7.93 12.59
C ILE A 190 15.51 -7.50 13.84
N LEU A 191 16.18 -6.35 13.83
CA LEU A 191 16.94 -5.86 14.97
C LEU A 191 16.02 -5.49 16.15
N ILE A 192 14.83 -4.94 15.89
CA ILE A 192 13.82 -4.69 16.93
C ILE A 192 13.38 -6.02 17.56
N ILE A 193 13.07 -7.05 16.75
CA ILE A 193 12.72 -8.39 17.25
C ILE A 193 13.84 -8.93 18.17
N PHE A 194 15.10 -8.84 17.75
CA PHE A 194 16.24 -9.28 18.57
C PHE A 194 16.34 -8.53 19.90
N HIS A 195 16.10 -7.21 19.92
CA HIS A 195 16.11 -6.41 21.15
C HIS A 195 14.97 -6.81 22.09
N VAL A 196 13.76 -7.03 21.56
CA VAL A 196 12.61 -7.51 22.35
C VAL A 196 12.88 -8.91 22.92
N MET A 197 13.43 -9.83 22.12
CA MET A 197 13.83 -11.17 22.59
C MET A 197 14.87 -11.08 23.70
N THR A 198 15.87 -10.20 23.57
CA THR A 198 16.90 -9.98 24.60
C THR A 198 16.27 -9.41 25.86
N ALA A 199 15.36 -8.44 25.76
CA ALA A 199 14.62 -7.92 26.90
C ALA A 199 13.77 -8.97 27.62
N LEU A 200 13.22 -9.95 26.87
CA LEU A 200 12.49 -11.10 27.41
C LEU A 200 13.42 -12.22 27.92
N HIS A 201 14.73 -12.12 27.75
CA HIS A 201 15.71 -13.18 28.01
C HIS A 201 15.44 -14.48 27.26
N LEU A 202 14.92 -14.38 26.02
CA LEU A 202 14.62 -15.52 25.16
C LEU A 202 15.71 -15.70 24.09
N ASN A 203 16.12 -16.92 23.86
CA ASN A 203 16.86 -17.28 22.65
C ASN A 203 15.88 -17.53 21.49
N LEU A 204 16.37 -17.69 20.26
CA LEU A 204 15.54 -17.84 19.07
C LEU A 204 14.54 -19.01 19.17
N ASN A 205 15.03 -20.18 19.63
CA ASN A 205 14.16 -21.37 19.77
C ASN A 205 13.09 -21.16 20.84
N GLN A 206 13.46 -20.56 21.97
CA GLN A 206 12.51 -20.22 23.03
C GLN A 206 11.48 -19.20 22.56
N ALA A 207 11.88 -18.18 21.81
CA ALA A 207 10.95 -17.19 21.25
C ALA A 207 9.96 -17.83 20.27
N VAL A 208 10.44 -18.70 19.35
CA VAL A 208 9.56 -19.42 18.42
C VAL A 208 8.57 -20.32 19.18
N THR A 209 9.04 -21.05 20.20
CA THR A 209 8.18 -21.92 21.02
C THR A 209 7.18 -21.08 21.84
N ALA A 210 7.60 -19.96 22.40
CA ALA A 210 6.74 -19.07 23.16
C ALA A 210 5.64 -18.47 22.26
N ILE A 211 6.00 -17.97 21.07
CA ILE A 211 5.03 -17.48 20.09
C ILE A 211 4.07 -18.59 19.68
N ALA A 212 4.56 -19.80 19.36
CA ALA A 212 3.71 -20.90 18.90
C ALA A 212 2.69 -21.35 19.95
N ASN A 213 3.02 -21.24 21.23
CA ASN A 213 2.15 -21.64 22.35
C ASN A 213 1.28 -20.49 22.89
N ASP A 214 1.44 -19.27 22.37
CA ASP A 214 0.64 -18.12 22.78
C ASP A 214 -0.82 -18.24 22.29
N SER A 215 -1.77 -17.83 23.12
CA SER A 215 -3.20 -17.84 22.77
C SER A 215 -3.54 -16.98 21.58
N HIS A 216 -2.76 -15.91 21.33
CA HIS A 216 -2.91 -15.00 20.17
C HIS A 216 -2.24 -15.51 18.88
N SER A 217 -1.62 -16.70 18.90
CA SER A 217 -1.02 -17.30 17.68
C SER A 217 -2.03 -18.07 16.83
N ARG A 218 -3.31 -17.96 17.14
CA ARG A 218 -4.38 -18.58 16.35
C ARG A 218 -4.43 -17.94 14.95
N VAL A 219 -4.24 -18.77 13.92
CA VAL A 219 -4.27 -18.32 12.52
C VAL A 219 -5.64 -18.54 11.89
N PHE A 220 -6.25 -19.71 12.08
CA PHE A 220 -7.44 -20.14 11.32
C PHE A 220 -8.72 -20.08 12.13
N ILE A 221 -9.76 -19.43 11.57
CA ILE A 221 -11.14 -19.40 12.10
C ILE A 221 -12.09 -19.96 11.04
N TRP A 222 -12.53 -21.21 11.23
CA TRP A 222 -13.35 -21.92 10.25
C TRP A 222 -14.85 -21.84 10.52
N GLN A 223 -15.24 -21.86 11.80
CA GLN A 223 -16.60 -22.17 12.23
C GLN A 223 -17.53 -20.95 12.32
N ASP A 224 -16.99 -19.77 12.56
CA ASP A 224 -17.78 -18.54 12.71
C ASP A 224 -17.94 -17.81 11.39
N TRP A 225 -19.02 -18.11 10.67
CA TRP A 225 -19.36 -17.44 9.40
C TRP A 225 -19.78 -15.97 9.57
N ALA A 226 -20.25 -15.58 10.75
CA ALA A 226 -20.62 -14.19 11.02
C ALA A 226 -19.38 -13.32 11.25
N SER A 227 -18.30 -13.89 11.75
CA SER A 227 -17.05 -13.18 12.03
C SER A 227 -16.43 -12.61 10.76
N LYS A 228 -15.92 -11.37 10.86
CA LYS A 228 -15.07 -10.75 9.83
C LYS A 228 -13.76 -11.53 9.64
N GLN A 229 -13.33 -12.31 10.65
CA GLN A 229 -12.10 -13.11 10.66
C GLN A 229 -12.28 -14.53 10.13
N ASN A 230 -13.47 -14.88 9.58
CA ASN A 230 -13.69 -16.19 8.99
C ASN A 230 -12.70 -16.45 7.84
N PHE A 231 -12.12 -17.68 7.81
CA PHE A 231 -11.11 -18.07 6.82
C PHE A 231 -11.52 -17.76 5.38
N TRP A 232 -12.70 -18.20 4.96
CA TRP A 232 -13.12 -18.04 3.57
C TRP A 232 -13.32 -16.58 3.18
N LYS A 233 -13.85 -15.76 4.10
CA LYS A 233 -13.99 -14.31 3.87
C LYS A 233 -12.63 -13.65 3.72
N MET A 234 -11.71 -13.91 4.65
CA MET A 234 -10.36 -13.33 4.63
C MET A 234 -9.57 -13.80 3.41
N PHE A 235 -9.61 -15.11 3.12
CA PHE A 235 -8.87 -15.70 2.00
C PHE A 235 -9.37 -15.16 0.65
N LEU A 236 -10.68 -15.20 0.39
CA LEU A 236 -11.26 -14.69 -0.86
C LEU A 236 -11.05 -13.17 -0.98
N SER A 237 -11.29 -12.42 0.10
CA SER A 237 -10.99 -10.98 0.10
C SER A 237 -9.53 -10.70 -0.23
N GLY A 238 -8.60 -11.49 0.30
CA GLY A 238 -7.19 -11.39 -0.01
C GLY A 238 -6.90 -11.53 -1.50
N ILE A 239 -7.50 -12.51 -2.17
CA ILE A 239 -7.35 -12.68 -3.63
C ILE A 239 -7.77 -11.41 -4.37
N PHE A 240 -8.99 -10.92 -4.09
CA PHE A 240 -9.54 -9.77 -4.81
C PHE A 240 -8.83 -8.45 -4.45
N ILE A 241 -8.42 -8.27 -3.20
CA ILE A 241 -7.62 -7.10 -2.78
C ILE A 241 -6.33 -7.02 -3.59
N VAL A 242 -5.59 -8.13 -3.76
CA VAL A 242 -4.36 -8.14 -4.56
C VAL A 242 -4.65 -7.87 -6.03
N ILE A 243 -5.67 -8.51 -6.61
CA ILE A 243 -6.03 -8.24 -8.00
C ILE A 243 -6.23 -6.74 -8.21
N VAL A 244 -6.93 -6.08 -7.29
CA VAL A 244 -7.28 -4.67 -7.41
C VAL A 244 -6.13 -3.74 -7.02
N MET A 245 -5.57 -3.91 -5.81
CA MET A 245 -4.55 -3.00 -5.27
C MET A 245 -3.14 -3.27 -5.83
N THR A 246 -2.96 -4.33 -6.61
CA THR A 246 -1.70 -4.59 -7.32
C THR A 246 -1.96 -4.64 -8.82
N GLY A 247 -2.84 -5.52 -9.28
CA GLY A 247 -3.05 -5.78 -10.70
C GLY A 247 -3.77 -4.65 -11.45
N LEU A 248 -4.67 -3.94 -10.79
CA LEU A 248 -5.42 -2.80 -11.34
C LEU A 248 -4.95 -1.45 -10.79
N ASP A 249 -3.85 -1.42 -10.07
CA ASP A 249 -3.22 -0.23 -9.52
C ASP A 249 -1.99 0.16 -10.36
N GLN A 250 -2.02 1.37 -10.95
CA GLN A 250 -0.93 1.85 -11.80
C GLN A 250 0.40 1.99 -11.04
N ASP A 251 0.39 2.31 -9.76
CA ASP A 251 1.59 2.44 -8.96
C ASP A 251 2.38 1.13 -8.89
N MET A 252 1.69 0.03 -8.57
CA MET A 252 2.31 -1.29 -8.49
C MET A 252 2.66 -1.83 -9.87
N MET A 253 1.75 -1.68 -10.85
CA MET A 253 1.99 -2.17 -12.21
C MET A 253 3.06 -1.36 -12.93
N GLN A 254 3.20 -0.07 -12.66
CA GLN A 254 4.25 0.75 -13.28
C GLN A 254 5.65 0.22 -12.92
N LYS A 255 5.86 -0.24 -11.67
CA LYS A 255 7.12 -0.88 -11.25
C LYS A 255 7.35 -2.19 -12.00
N ASN A 256 6.37 -3.08 -11.99
CA ASN A 256 6.45 -4.37 -12.66
C ASN A 256 6.67 -4.23 -14.18
N LEU A 257 6.02 -3.25 -14.84
CA LEU A 257 6.19 -2.97 -16.27
C LEU A 257 7.59 -2.38 -16.63
N THR A 258 8.46 -2.11 -15.66
CA THR A 258 9.86 -1.75 -15.89
C THR A 258 10.75 -2.95 -16.20
N CYS A 259 10.29 -4.19 -15.94
CA CYS A 259 10.99 -5.42 -16.25
C CYS A 259 11.16 -5.58 -17.77
N LYS A 260 12.26 -6.24 -18.19
CA LYS A 260 12.63 -6.38 -19.61
C LYS A 260 11.65 -7.20 -20.42
N SER A 261 11.05 -8.21 -19.79
CA SER A 261 10.18 -9.18 -20.47
C SER A 261 9.03 -9.63 -19.56
N LEU A 262 7.96 -10.19 -20.18
CA LEU A 262 6.85 -10.77 -19.44
C LEU A 262 7.32 -11.84 -18.44
N ARG A 263 8.28 -12.69 -18.84
CA ARG A 263 8.81 -13.76 -17.97
C ARG A 263 9.50 -13.21 -16.74
N GLU A 264 10.26 -12.11 -16.88
CA GLU A 264 10.87 -11.41 -15.74
C GLU A 264 9.81 -10.76 -14.85
N ALA A 265 8.79 -10.13 -15.43
CA ALA A 265 7.68 -9.56 -14.70
C ALA A 265 6.86 -10.61 -13.92
N GLN A 266 6.67 -11.80 -14.49
CA GLN A 266 6.03 -12.91 -13.80
C GLN A 266 6.89 -13.44 -12.65
N LYS A 267 8.22 -13.55 -12.83
CA LYS A 267 9.14 -13.92 -11.75
C LYS A 267 9.09 -12.89 -10.60
N ASP A 268 9.11 -11.60 -10.93
CA ASP A 268 8.93 -10.52 -9.98
C ASP A 268 7.66 -10.72 -9.18
N MET A 269 6.51 -10.82 -9.84
CA MET A 269 5.20 -10.91 -9.19
C MET A 269 5.05 -12.15 -8.30
N CYS A 270 5.53 -13.31 -8.76
CA CYS A 270 5.48 -14.54 -7.97
C CYS A 270 6.42 -14.47 -6.75
N SER A 271 7.64 -13.96 -6.91
CA SER A 271 8.61 -13.83 -5.81
C SER A 271 8.12 -12.85 -4.76
N TYR A 272 7.58 -11.71 -5.19
CA TYR A 272 6.97 -10.72 -4.33
C TYR A 272 5.79 -11.32 -3.54
N GLY A 273 4.88 -12.02 -4.22
CA GLY A 273 3.70 -12.62 -3.59
C GLY A 273 4.06 -13.67 -2.53
N LEU A 274 5.05 -14.52 -2.81
CA LEU A 274 5.53 -15.53 -1.85
C LEU A 274 6.23 -14.90 -0.64
N ALA A 275 7.02 -13.85 -0.85
CA ALA A 275 7.76 -13.19 0.22
C ALA A 275 6.85 -12.38 1.17
N PHE A 276 5.64 -12.05 0.75
CA PHE A 276 4.72 -11.24 1.56
C PHE A 276 4.21 -11.96 2.80
N VAL A 277 4.01 -13.29 2.73
CA VAL A 277 3.55 -14.10 3.87
C VAL A 277 4.58 -14.13 5.01
N PRO A 278 5.86 -14.54 4.78
CA PRO A 278 6.85 -14.52 5.84
C PRO A 278 7.13 -13.12 6.38
N ALA A 279 7.03 -12.07 5.55
CA ALA A 279 7.17 -10.70 6.01
C ALA A 279 6.09 -10.33 7.05
N ASN A 280 4.82 -10.63 6.76
CA ASN A 280 3.73 -10.35 7.71
C ASN A 280 3.79 -11.27 8.94
N LEU A 281 4.26 -12.50 8.81
CA LEU A 281 4.50 -13.38 9.95
C LEU A 281 5.51 -12.76 10.93
N LEU A 282 6.60 -12.15 10.45
CA LEU A 282 7.56 -11.44 11.31
C LEU A 282 6.91 -10.27 12.06
N PHE A 283 6.07 -9.47 11.39
CA PHE A 283 5.37 -8.36 12.05
C PHE A 283 4.38 -8.85 13.12
N LEU A 284 3.60 -9.87 12.84
CA LEU A 284 2.67 -10.47 13.81
C LEU A 284 3.42 -11.10 14.99
N SER A 285 4.54 -11.78 14.73
CA SER A 285 5.41 -12.32 15.76
C SER A 285 5.98 -11.23 16.68
N LEU A 286 6.38 -10.09 16.10
CA LEU A 286 6.78 -8.93 16.90
C LEU A 286 5.63 -8.46 17.80
N GLY A 287 4.39 -8.45 17.32
CA GLY A 287 3.22 -8.09 18.12
C GLY A 287 3.06 -8.97 19.35
N ILE A 288 3.16 -10.29 19.21
CA ILE A 288 3.08 -11.24 20.32
C ILE A 288 4.24 -11.02 21.31
N LEU A 289 5.46 -10.87 20.82
CA LEU A 289 6.62 -10.60 21.68
C LEU A 289 6.46 -9.28 22.48
N LEU A 290 5.89 -8.25 21.87
CA LEU A 290 5.60 -6.98 22.56
C LEU A 290 4.48 -7.14 23.60
N MET A 291 3.47 -7.98 23.37
CA MET A 291 2.48 -8.31 24.39
C MET A 291 3.10 -9.05 25.59
N MET A 292 3.96 -10.04 25.31
CA MET A 292 4.69 -10.73 26.39
C MET A 292 5.56 -9.77 27.21
N LEU A 293 6.23 -8.83 26.52
CA LEU A 293 7.03 -7.80 27.19
C LEU A 293 6.15 -6.85 28.02
N SER A 294 4.98 -6.45 27.49
CA SER A 294 3.98 -5.64 28.19
C SER A 294 3.54 -6.29 29.50
N HIS A 295 3.18 -7.58 29.45
CA HIS A 295 2.79 -8.36 30.63
C HIS A 295 3.93 -8.47 31.65
N ARG A 296 5.17 -8.69 31.18
CA ARG A 296 6.34 -8.83 32.05
C ARG A 296 6.70 -7.53 32.77
N GLU A 297 6.63 -6.40 32.06
CA GLU A 297 6.96 -5.08 32.61
C GLU A 297 5.79 -4.43 33.36
N GLY A 298 4.61 -5.04 33.36
CA GLY A 298 3.40 -4.48 33.96
C GLY A 298 2.89 -3.22 33.26
N ILE A 299 3.24 -3.06 31.97
CA ILE A 299 2.80 -1.93 31.14
C ILE A 299 1.47 -2.28 30.52
N ALA A 300 0.46 -1.41 30.62
CA ALA A 300 -0.83 -1.63 30.00
C ALA A 300 -0.72 -1.55 28.48
N ILE A 301 -1.35 -2.52 27.78
CA ILE A 301 -1.47 -2.49 26.32
C ILE A 301 -2.33 -1.29 25.91
N PRO A 302 -1.90 -0.46 24.96
CA PRO A 302 -2.64 0.74 24.58
C PRO A 302 -4.00 0.37 23.93
N CYS A 303 -5.04 1.17 24.22
CA CYS A 303 -6.37 1.01 23.59
C CYS A 303 -6.31 1.09 22.07
N ALA A 304 -5.49 2.01 21.53
CA ALA A 304 -5.13 2.06 20.13
C ALA A 304 -3.95 1.11 19.90
N THR A 305 -4.23 -0.10 19.40
CA THR A 305 -3.18 -1.13 19.23
C THR A 305 -2.09 -0.75 18.23
N ASP A 306 -2.35 0.21 17.35
CA ASP A 306 -1.35 0.80 16.46
C ASP A 306 -0.24 1.54 17.23
N ASP A 307 -0.50 1.94 18.47
CA ASP A 307 0.50 2.57 19.34
C ASP A 307 1.41 1.55 20.07
N LEU A 308 1.17 0.24 19.93
CA LEU A 308 1.91 -0.79 20.68
C LEU A 308 3.42 -0.73 20.38
N LEU A 309 3.82 -0.85 19.14
CA LEU A 309 5.24 -0.77 18.76
C LEU A 309 5.82 0.64 18.97
N PRO A 310 5.14 1.75 18.58
CA PRO A 310 5.63 3.09 18.86
C PRO A 310 5.83 3.37 20.35
N MET A 311 4.95 2.91 21.21
CA MET A 311 5.06 3.08 22.66
C MET A 311 6.36 2.47 23.20
N PHE A 312 6.64 1.20 22.91
CA PHE A 312 7.87 0.55 23.36
C PHE A 312 9.11 1.14 22.71
N ALA A 313 9.03 1.54 21.44
CA ALA A 313 10.14 2.19 20.74
C ALA A 313 10.47 3.57 21.31
N ALA A 314 9.46 4.38 21.71
CA ALA A 314 9.64 5.76 22.10
C ALA A 314 9.92 5.96 23.60
N THR A 315 9.44 5.06 24.46
CA THR A 315 9.67 5.17 25.92
C THR A 315 11.11 4.91 26.34
N GLY A 316 11.93 4.37 25.42
CA GLY A 316 13.32 4.04 25.72
C GLY A 316 13.51 2.80 26.58
N SER A 317 12.45 2.06 26.92
CA SER A 317 12.51 0.79 27.67
C SER A 317 13.37 -0.25 26.96
N LEU A 318 13.36 -0.23 25.61
CA LEU A 318 14.19 -1.09 24.76
C LEU A 318 15.55 -0.46 24.39
N GLY A 319 15.88 0.72 24.94
CA GLY A 319 17.14 1.43 24.66
C GLY A 319 17.09 2.38 23.46
N SER A 320 18.06 3.30 23.42
CA SER A 320 18.12 4.37 22.39
C SER A 320 18.30 3.84 20.95
N LEU A 321 18.88 2.66 20.78
CA LEU A 321 19.06 2.05 19.47
C LEU A 321 17.71 1.69 18.83
N VAL A 322 16.75 1.19 19.63
CA VAL A 322 15.42 0.81 19.12
C VAL A 322 14.64 2.01 18.61
N ILE A 323 14.79 3.18 19.25
CA ILE A 323 14.20 4.44 18.77
C ILE A 323 14.71 4.77 17.35
N VAL A 324 16.02 4.63 17.14
CA VAL A 324 16.66 4.89 15.83
C VAL A 324 16.18 3.88 14.79
N LEU A 325 16.16 2.60 15.13
CA LEU A 325 15.71 1.52 14.24
C LEU A 325 14.23 1.69 13.87
N PHE A 326 13.38 1.98 14.85
CA PHE A 326 11.97 2.26 14.61
C PHE A 326 11.79 3.45 13.66
N THR A 327 12.52 4.53 13.90
CA THR A 327 12.45 5.74 13.07
C THR A 327 12.87 5.44 11.63
N ILE A 328 13.98 4.72 11.42
CA ILE A 328 14.43 4.30 10.08
C ILE A 328 13.38 3.39 9.43
N GLY A 329 12.89 2.39 10.16
CA GLY A 329 11.92 1.42 9.64
C GLY A 329 10.63 2.07 9.17
N ILE A 330 10.02 2.93 10.01
CA ILE A 330 8.76 3.61 9.67
C ILE A 330 8.95 4.63 8.55
N VAL A 331 10.06 5.38 8.54
CA VAL A 331 10.37 6.34 7.48
C VAL A 331 10.59 5.59 6.16
N ALA A 332 11.41 4.55 6.15
CA ALA A 332 11.68 3.75 4.96
C ALA A 332 10.40 3.17 4.35
N ALA A 333 9.58 2.49 5.16
CA ALA A 333 8.32 1.91 4.72
C ALA A 333 7.33 2.95 4.18
N SER A 334 7.30 4.14 4.77
CA SER A 334 6.35 5.19 4.40
C SER A 334 6.73 5.91 3.12
N PHE A 335 8.01 6.18 2.95
CA PHE A 335 8.51 6.90 1.79
C PHE A 335 8.39 6.07 0.53
N SER A 336 8.68 4.76 0.58
CA SER A 336 8.51 3.84 -0.55
C SER A 336 7.06 3.77 -1.05
N SER A 337 6.07 3.96 -0.17
CA SER A 337 4.66 3.99 -0.56
C SER A 337 4.25 5.37 -1.12
N ALA A 338 4.71 6.47 -0.52
CA ALA A 338 4.28 7.81 -0.89
C ALA A 338 4.94 8.30 -2.19
N ASP A 339 6.23 8.02 -2.38
CA ASP A 339 6.98 8.43 -3.57
C ASP A 339 6.49 7.70 -4.83
N SER A 340 6.19 6.43 -4.68
CA SER A 340 5.60 5.60 -5.72
C SER A 340 4.23 6.11 -6.13
N ALA A 341 3.35 6.38 -5.15
CA ALA A 341 2.02 6.93 -5.41
C ALA A 341 2.11 8.27 -6.14
N MET A 342 2.98 9.19 -5.71
CA MET A 342 3.15 10.49 -6.34
C MET A 342 3.65 10.38 -7.78
N THR A 343 4.53 9.41 -8.07
CA THR A 343 5.03 9.14 -9.42
C THR A 343 3.93 8.53 -10.30
N ALA A 344 3.13 7.59 -9.79
CA ALA A 344 2.03 6.98 -10.50
C ALA A 344 0.90 7.97 -10.80
N LEU A 345 0.53 8.82 -9.84
CA LEU A 345 -0.43 9.91 -10.05
C LEU A 345 0.03 10.86 -11.15
N THR A 346 1.31 11.26 -11.14
CA THR A 346 1.89 12.09 -12.19
C THR A 346 1.83 11.42 -13.56
N THR A 347 2.17 10.13 -13.62
CA THR A 347 2.13 9.33 -14.84
C THR A 347 0.72 9.25 -15.41
N THR A 348 -0.24 8.83 -14.59
CA THR A 348 -1.65 8.69 -15.00
C THR A 348 -2.24 10.02 -15.44
N TRP A 349 -1.96 11.11 -14.73
CA TRP A 349 -2.43 12.42 -15.13
C TRP A 349 -1.86 12.85 -16.49
N CYS A 350 -0.56 12.75 -16.69
CA CYS A 350 0.08 13.20 -17.93
C CYS A 350 -0.25 12.30 -19.12
N VAL A 351 -0.29 10.97 -18.91
CA VAL A 351 -0.47 9.99 -19.98
C VAL A 351 -1.94 9.75 -20.27
N ASP A 352 -2.76 9.52 -19.21
CA ASP A 352 -4.15 9.07 -19.40
C ASP A 352 -5.14 10.22 -19.44
N ILE A 353 -4.98 11.25 -18.57
CA ILE A 353 -5.93 12.36 -18.52
C ILE A 353 -5.61 13.41 -19.57
N MET A 354 -4.36 13.87 -19.60
CA MET A 354 -3.93 14.95 -20.51
C MET A 354 -3.48 14.43 -21.89
N GLU A 355 -3.19 13.14 -22.02
CA GLU A 355 -2.70 12.47 -23.24
C GLU A 355 -1.43 13.13 -23.84
N LYS A 356 -0.58 13.72 -22.97
CA LYS A 356 0.65 14.45 -23.33
C LYS A 356 1.89 13.82 -22.72
N LYS A 357 2.18 12.57 -23.05
CA LYS A 357 3.31 11.79 -22.48
C LYS A 357 4.68 12.39 -22.74
N ASP A 358 4.84 13.15 -23.80
CA ASP A 358 6.14 13.71 -24.21
C ASP A 358 6.40 15.13 -23.67
N ASP A 359 5.41 15.77 -23.03
CA ASP A 359 5.53 17.10 -22.45
C ASP A 359 6.24 17.06 -21.07
N GLU A 360 7.52 17.35 -21.06
CA GLU A 360 8.32 17.38 -19.83
C GLU A 360 7.94 18.53 -18.89
N ARG A 361 7.49 19.68 -19.44
CA ARG A 361 7.07 20.82 -18.61
C ARG A 361 5.78 20.50 -17.87
N LEU A 362 4.81 19.88 -18.58
CA LEU A 362 3.58 19.40 -17.96
C LEU A 362 3.90 18.39 -16.85
N ARG A 363 4.74 17.39 -17.11
CA ARG A 363 5.14 16.38 -16.13
C ARG A 363 5.72 17.01 -14.86
N LYS A 364 6.67 17.94 -14.99
CA LYS A 364 7.29 18.62 -13.84
C LYS A 364 6.28 19.43 -13.02
N ARG A 365 5.37 20.16 -13.68
CA ARG A 365 4.30 20.92 -13.01
C ARG A 365 3.31 20.02 -12.31
N THR A 366 2.88 18.95 -12.98
CA THR A 366 1.95 17.96 -12.42
C THR A 366 2.56 17.28 -11.20
N HIS A 367 3.84 16.90 -11.26
CA HIS A 367 4.52 16.26 -10.12
C HIS A 367 4.61 17.18 -8.90
N LEU A 368 4.88 18.47 -9.10
CA LEU A 368 4.81 19.46 -8.04
C LEU A 368 3.37 19.67 -7.54
N GLY A 369 2.40 19.71 -8.45
CA GLY A 369 0.97 19.85 -8.10
C GLY A 369 0.48 18.70 -7.20
N PHE A 370 0.85 17.44 -7.50
CA PHE A 370 0.51 16.32 -6.63
C PHE A 370 1.23 16.37 -5.29
N ALA A 371 2.49 16.83 -5.23
CA ALA A 371 3.17 17.04 -3.96
C ALA A 371 2.41 18.05 -3.08
N LEU A 372 1.96 19.17 -3.63
CA LEU A 372 1.16 20.16 -2.91
C LEU A 372 -0.20 19.58 -2.48
N LEU A 373 -0.88 18.82 -3.35
CA LEU A 373 -2.13 18.15 -3.01
C LEU A 373 -1.94 17.14 -1.87
N PHE A 374 -0.84 16.39 -1.83
CA PHE A 374 -0.51 15.51 -0.70
C PHE A 374 -0.46 16.29 0.62
N VAL A 375 0.23 17.43 0.64
CA VAL A 375 0.30 18.28 1.85
C VAL A 375 -1.10 18.71 2.27
N VAL A 376 -1.93 19.21 1.33
CA VAL A 376 -3.30 19.65 1.62
C VAL A 376 -4.15 18.49 2.19
N PHE A 377 -4.12 17.32 1.57
CA PHE A 377 -4.90 16.16 2.04
C PHE A 377 -4.43 15.67 3.40
N ILE A 378 -3.12 15.61 3.67
CA ILE A 378 -2.58 15.22 4.97
C ILE A 378 -3.03 16.18 6.07
N LEU A 379 -3.02 17.49 5.80
CA LEU A 379 -3.49 18.50 6.75
C LEU A 379 -5.01 18.43 6.96
N ALA A 380 -5.77 18.15 5.91
CA ALA A 380 -7.21 17.95 6.00
C ALA A 380 -7.56 16.72 6.85
N PHE A 381 -6.85 15.61 6.70
CA PHE A 381 -7.03 14.43 7.55
C PHE A 381 -6.71 14.72 9.02
N LYS A 382 -5.66 15.50 9.29
CA LYS A 382 -5.38 15.94 10.67
C LYS A 382 -6.55 16.73 11.27
N ALA A 383 -7.18 17.59 10.49
CA ALA A 383 -8.31 18.41 10.95
C ALA A 383 -9.58 17.57 11.22
N LEU A 384 -9.78 16.48 10.46
CA LEU A 384 -10.95 15.59 10.61
C LEU A 384 -10.84 14.63 11.80
N ASN A 385 -9.66 14.43 12.37
CA ASN A 385 -9.38 13.65 13.58
C ASN A 385 -10.09 12.29 13.65
N SER A 386 -10.04 11.48 12.57
CA SER A 386 -10.73 10.20 12.51
C SER A 386 -9.96 9.08 13.24
N THR A 387 -10.69 8.24 13.96
CA THR A 387 -10.16 7.32 14.99
C THR A 387 -9.61 6.00 14.48
N SER A 388 -9.90 5.58 13.25
CA SER A 388 -9.38 4.33 12.68
C SER A 388 -8.97 4.53 11.22
N VAL A 389 -7.66 4.62 11.01
CA VAL A 389 -7.11 4.97 9.69
C VAL A 389 -7.06 3.78 8.76
N ILE A 390 -6.77 2.57 9.27
CA ILE A 390 -6.75 1.36 8.44
C ILE A 390 -8.13 1.06 7.91
N ASP A 391 -9.15 1.10 8.76
CA ASP A 391 -10.52 0.86 8.34
C ASP A 391 -10.97 1.90 7.31
N ALA A 392 -10.61 3.18 7.52
CA ALA A 392 -10.89 4.24 6.55
C ALA A 392 -10.23 3.97 5.18
N ILE A 393 -8.99 3.47 5.15
CA ILE A 393 -8.30 3.13 3.90
C ILE A 393 -9.03 2.00 3.17
N TYR A 394 -9.38 0.93 3.87
CA TYR A 394 -10.06 -0.21 3.24
C TYR A 394 -11.47 0.15 2.78
N ILE A 395 -12.20 0.96 3.54
CA ILE A 395 -13.51 1.50 3.14
C ILE A 395 -13.37 2.33 1.85
N ILE A 396 -12.46 3.29 1.83
CA ILE A 396 -12.20 4.12 0.64
C ILE A 396 -11.80 3.24 -0.55
N CYS A 397 -10.92 2.27 -0.33
CA CYS A 397 -10.52 1.32 -1.36
C CYS A 397 -11.72 0.51 -1.87
N SER A 398 -12.58 -0.01 -1.00
CA SER A 398 -13.74 -0.80 -1.40
C SER A 398 -14.70 -0.02 -2.30
N TYR A 399 -14.91 1.27 -2.02
CA TYR A 399 -15.78 2.12 -2.83
C TYR A 399 -15.14 2.63 -4.11
N THR A 400 -13.85 2.89 -4.13
CA THR A 400 -13.17 3.50 -5.27
C THR A 400 -12.54 2.49 -6.23
N TYR A 401 -12.05 1.35 -5.73
CA TYR A 401 -11.49 0.29 -6.57
C TYR A 401 -12.54 -0.73 -7.05
N GLY A 402 -13.71 -0.80 -6.41
CA GLY A 402 -14.79 -1.67 -6.86
C GLY A 402 -15.18 -1.44 -8.33
N PRO A 403 -15.44 -0.20 -8.75
CA PRO A 403 -15.70 0.11 -10.17
C PRO A 403 -14.57 -0.31 -11.10
N LEU A 404 -13.30 -0.16 -10.70
CA LEU A 404 -12.17 -0.64 -11.49
C LEU A 404 -12.19 -2.15 -11.64
N LEU A 405 -12.46 -2.89 -10.57
CA LEU A 405 -12.62 -4.35 -10.62
C LEU A 405 -13.69 -4.76 -11.63
N GLY A 406 -14.87 -4.13 -11.57
CA GLY A 406 -15.95 -4.41 -12.48
C GLY A 406 -15.62 -4.09 -13.95
N LEU A 407 -14.99 -2.95 -14.21
CA LEU A 407 -14.56 -2.54 -15.56
C LEU A 407 -13.55 -3.53 -16.16
N PHE A 408 -12.51 -3.89 -15.41
CA PHE A 408 -11.49 -4.83 -15.87
C PHE A 408 -12.04 -6.24 -16.00
N ALA A 409 -12.83 -6.72 -15.04
CA ALA A 409 -13.47 -8.02 -15.12
C ALA A 409 -14.38 -8.13 -16.34
N PHE A 410 -15.20 -7.13 -16.62
CA PHE A 410 -16.04 -7.09 -17.80
C PHE A 410 -15.20 -7.12 -19.09
N GLY A 411 -14.15 -6.30 -19.15
CA GLY A 411 -13.27 -6.25 -20.31
C GLY A 411 -12.53 -7.55 -20.58
N LEU A 412 -12.09 -8.25 -19.53
CA LEU A 412 -11.28 -9.48 -19.63
C LEU A 412 -12.13 -10.73 -19.90
N PHE A 413 -13.26 -10.86 -19.19
CA PHE A 413 -14.05 -12.10 -19.20
C PHE A 413 -15.21 -12.10 -20.20
N THR A 414 -15.52 -10.95 -20.82
CA THR A 414 -16.57 -10.88 -21.84
C THR A 414 -16.02 -10.40 -23.18
N ARG A 415 -16.76 -10.67 -24.26
CA ARG A 415 -16.50 -10.11 -25.58
C ARG A 415 -17.48 -9.02 -25.99
N TRP A 416 -18.45 -8.71 -25.11
CA TRP A 416 -19.50 -7.76 -25.39
C TRP A 416 -18.98 -6.32 -25.45
N GLN A 417 -19.57 -5.54 -26.32
CA GLN A 417 -19.37 -4.10 -26.40
C GLN A 417 -20.34 -3.40 -25.44
N VAL A 418 -19.92 -2.30 -24.84
CA VAL A 418 -20.73 -1.49 -23.95
C VAL A 418 -21.00 -0.12 -24.59
N LYS A 419 -22.14 0.47 -24.31
CA LYS A 419 -22.39 1.89 -24.62
C LYS A 419 -21.45 2.75 -23.76
N ASP A 420 -20.31 3.18 -24.30
CA ASP A 420 -19.25 3.89 -23.60
C ASP A 420 -19.76 5.11 -22.80
N ARG A 421 -20.88 5.74 -23.28
CA ARG A 421 -21.55 6.86 -22.58
C ARG A 421 -22.10 6.48 -21.20
N CYS A 422 -22.47 5.22 -20.98
CA CYS A 422 -23.06 4.75 -19.72
C CYS A 422 -22.00 4.45 -18.65
N VAL A 423 -20.75 4.17 -19.05
CA VAL A 423 -19.70 3.72 -18.17
C VAL A 423 -19.43 4.67 -16.97
N PRO A 424 -19.30 5.99 -17.17
CA PRO A 424 -19.08 6.91 -16.04
C PRO A 424 -20.21 6.87 -15.01
N TYR A 425 -21.47 6.80 -15.48
CA TYR A 425 -22.65 6.76 -14.62
C TYR A 425 -22.70 5.47 -13.80
N ILE A 426 -22.44 4.32 -14.45
CA ILE A 426 -22.38 3.01 -13.78
C ILE A 426 -21.31 3.02 -12.69
N ALA A 427 -20.11 3.52 -13.01
CA ALA A 427 -18.99 3.57 -12.09
C ALA A 427 -19.25 4.49 -10.86
N ILE A 428 -20.08 5.53 -11.00
CA ILE A 428 -20.48 6.41 -9.90
C ILE A 428 -21.64 5.81 -9.11
N ILE A 429 -22.64 5.23 -9.79
CA ILE A 429 -23.85 4.70 -9.14
C ILE A 429 -23.53 3.43 -8.35
N SER A 430 -22.61 2.60 -8.83
CA SER A 430 -22.26 1.33 -8.19
C SER A 430 -21.77 1.49 -6.73
N PRO A 431 -20.82 2.38 -6.39
CA PRO A 431 -20.46 2.67 -5.01
C PRO A 431 -21.63 3.21 -4.16
N VAL A 432 -22.51 4.01 -4.74
CA VAL A 432 -23.68 4.55 -4.03
C VAL A 432 -24.67 3.44 -3.67
N ILE A 433 -24.95 2.53 -4.60
CA ILE A 433 -25.79 1.34 -4.32
C ILE A 433 -25.10 0.45 -3.28
N CYS A 434 -23.79 0.25 -3.40
CA CYS A 434 -23.01 -0.53 -2.46
C CYS A 434 -23.10 0.04 -1.05
N PHE A 435 -22.99 1.35 -0.88
CA PHE A 435 -23.18 2.04 0.40
C PHE A 435 -24.60 1.87 0.96
N ALA A 436 -25.60 1.95 0.12
CA ALA A 436 -26.99 1.71 0.53
C ALA A 436 -27.19 0.26 1.01
N ILE A 437 -26.65 -0.72 0.28
CA ILE A 437 -26.68 -2.15 0.68
C ILE A 437 -26.02 -2.33 2.04
N GLU A 438 -24.80 -1.80 2.24
CA GLU A 438 -24.08 -1.89 3.51
C GLU A 438 -24.91 -1.30 4.65
N THR A 439 -25.43 -0.08 4.46
CA THR A 439 -26.22 0.64 5.48
C THR A 439 -27.48 -0.14 5.85
N ILE A 440 -28.25 -0.60 4.83
CA ILE A 440 -29.47 -1.36 5.05
C ILE A 440 -29.19 -2.68 5.76
N THR A 441 -28.19 -3.44 5.29
CA THR A 441 -27.80 -4.72 5.89
C THR A 441 -27.37 -4.55 7.35
N ARG A 442 -26.58 -3.53 7.64
CA ARG A 442 -26.16 -3.21 9.01
C ARG A 442 -27.35 -2.90 9.92
N GLN A 443 -28.33 -2.12 9.42
CA GLN A 443 -29.52 -1.74 10.22
C GLN A 443 -30.51 -2.90 10.41
N THR A 444 -30.66 -3.78 9.42
CA THR A 444 -31.68 -4.83 9.44
C THR A 444 -31.20 -6.13 10.09
N THR A 445 -29.95 -6.51 9.84
CA THR A 445 -29.39 -7.80 10.28
C THR A 445 -28.27 -7.66 11.31
N GLY A 446 -27.77 -6.44 11.55
CA GLY A 446 -26.57 -6.20 12.36
C GLY A 446 -25.27 -6.66 11.68
N TYR A 447 -25.33 -7.20 10.45
CA TYR A 447 -24.15 -7.65 9.73
C TYR A 447 -23.35 -6.46 9.19
N GLU A 448 -22.08 -6.42 9.55
CA GLU A 448 -21.13 -5.43 9.03
C GLU A 448 -20.24 -6.08 7.97
N PHE A 449 -20.31 -5.54 6.75
CA PHE A 449 -19.39 -5.95 5.70
C PHE A 449 -17.93 -5.67 6.10
N GLY A 450 -17.06 -6.61 5.74
CA GLY A 450 -15.61 -6.44 5.82
C GLY A 450 -15.02 -6.10 4.44
N TYR A 451 -13.91 -6.74 4.12
CA TYR A 451 -13.21 -6.54 2.85
C TYR A 451 -13.96 -7.10 1.61
N GLU A 452 -14.95 -7.95 1.82
CA GLU A 452 -15.84 -8.48 0.79
C GLU A 452 -16.69 -7.40 0.11
N LEU A 453 -16.85 -6.22 0.70
CA LEU A 453 -17.58 -5.09 0.11
C LEU A 453 -16.99 -4.69 -1.27
N LEU A 454 -15.69 -4.85 -1.44
CA LEU A 454 -14.99 -4.64 -2.71
C LEU A 454 -15.55 -5.54 -3.83
N MET A 455 -15.80 -6.81 -3.51
CA MET A 455 -16.35 -7.77 -4.49
C MET A 455 -17.80 -7.42 -4.84
N VAL A 456 -18.60 -7.02 -3.87
CA VAL A 456 -20.00 -6.58 -4.09
C VAL A 456 -20.04 -5.38 -5.02
N ASN A 457 -19.22 -4.36 -4.77
CA ASN A 457 -19.14 -3.16 -5.61
C ASN A 457 -18.63 -3.49 -7.03
N GLY A 458 -17.62 -4.35 -7.14
CA GLY A 458 -17.14 -4.84 -8.44
C GLY A 458 -18.22 -5.59 -9.23
N LEU A 459 -19.00 -6.45 -8.57
CA LEU A 459 -20.11 -7.17 -9.16
C LEU A 459 -21.22 -6.22 -9.63
N LEU A 460 -21.60 -5.25 -8.82
CA LEU A 460 -22.59 -4.23 -9.19
C LEU A 460 -22.16 -3.46 -10.45
N THR A 461 -20.89 -3.09 -10.53
CA THR A 461 -20.34 -2.44 -11.72
C THR A 461 -20.38 -3.38 -12.93
N PHE A 462 -19.98 -4.65 -12.78
CA PHE A 462 -20.03 -5.64 -13.85
C PHE A 462 -21.45 -5.84 -14.38
N VAL A 463 -22.44 -6.00 -13.49
CA VAL A 463 -23.86 -6.16 -13.85
C VAL A 463 -24.38 -4.89 -14.53
N GLY A 464 -24.05 -3.71 -14.03
CA GLY A 464 -24.42 -2.44 -14.69
C GLY A 464 -23.90 -2.34 -16.11
N LEU A 465 -22.63 -2.75 -16.36
CA LEU A 465 -22.04 -2.82 -17.70
C LEU A 465 -22.74 -3.85 -18.58
N TYR A 466 -23.10 -5.00 -18.02
CA TYR A 466 -23.85 -6.05 -18.72
C TYR A 466 -25.21 -5.56 -19.20
N LEU A 467 -25.94 -4.82 -18.39
CA LEU A 467 -27.24 -4.23 -18.72
C LEU A 467 -27.12 -3.15 -19.82
N CYS A 468 -25.96 -2.47 -19.90
CA CYS A 468 -25.71 -1.42 -20.90
C CYS A 468 -24.94 -1.95 -22.13
N ARG A 469 -24.89 -3.28 -22.35
CA ARG A 469 -24.26 -3.87 -23.53
C ARG A 469 -24.97 -3.45 -24.84
N LYS A 470 -24.20 -3.44 -25.93
CA LYS A 470 -24.71 -3.23 -27.27
C LYS A 470 -25.17 -4.54 -27.89
#